data_39c85d9bf5f440901c84f94cdcb78525
#
_entry.id   39c85d9bf5f440901c84f94cdcb78525
#
_cell.length_a   1.000
_cell.length_b   1.000
_cell.length_c   1.000
_cell.angle_alpha   90.00
_cell.angle_beta   90.00
_cell.angle_gamma   90.00
#
_symmetry.space_group_name_H-M   'P 1'
#
loop_
_entity.id
_entity.type
_entity.pdbx_description
1 polymer ?
#
loop_
_entity_poly.entity_id
_entity_poly.type
_entity_poly.pdbx_seq_one_letter_code
_entity_poly.pdbx_strand_id
1 'polypeptide(L)'
;MRRITEKLHITKVYVEDAEKLIPKLGGDVQIVSAECWEAVAFAALLALRSFERGTNHARTLGGELLIRLAGTLQIKDAIAQNGIKNGENYLVVFGTRERALELLREFGLNELPLTGCDEEKVKTFFEKAALAEVL
;
A
#
# COMPACT_ATOMS: atom_id res chain seq x y z
N MET A 1 0.02 12.46 7.18
CA MET A 1 -0.53 11.96 5.91
C MET A 1 0.20 12.58 4.74
N ARG A 2 0.58 11.77 3.78
CA ARG A 2 1.26 12.23 2.58
C ARG A 2 0.36 12.10 1.38
N ARG A 3 0.12 13.22 0.70
CA ARG A 3 -0.56 13.23 -0.60
C ARG A 3 0.45 12.86 -1.68
N ILE A 4 0.19 11.80 -2.41
CA ILE A 4 1.00 11.37 -3.55
C ILE A 4 0.43 11.97 -4.84
N THR A 5 -0.88 11.85 -5.02
CA THR A 5 -1.66 12.53 -6.05
C THR A 5 -2.98 12.98 -5.42
N GLU A 6 -3.83 13.66 -6.17
CA GLU A 6 -5.17 14.06 -5.69
C GLU A 6 -6.00 12.86 -5.23
N LYS A 7 -5.76 11.70 -5.81
CA LYS A 7 -6.52 10.46 -5.54
C LYS A 7 -5.68 9.35 -4.94
N LEU A 8 -4.55 9.69 -4.32
CA LEU A 8 -3.70 8.71 -3.65
C LEU A 8 -3.07 9.34 -2.42
N HIS A 9 -3.41 8.81 -1.25
CA HIS A 9 -2.89 9.28 0.03
C HIS A 9 -2.35 8.11 0.83
N ILE A 10 -1.26 8.35 1.53
CA ILE A 10 -0.58 7.35 2.35
C ILE A 10 -0.33 7.94 3.72
N THR A 11 -0.61 7.17 4.76
CA THR A 11 -0.25 7.54 6.12
C THR A 11 0.20 6.34 6.91
N LYS A 12 1.11 6.55 7.84
CA LYS A 12 1.57 5.50 8.74
C LYS A 12 0.62 5.40 9.91
N VAL A 13 0.24 4.18 10.29
CA VAL A 13 -0.72 3.91 11.35
C VAL A 13 -0.25 2.77 12.23
N TYR A 14 -0.77 2.72 13.45
CA TYR A 14 -0.56 1.59 14.36
C TYR A 14 -1.83 0.74 14.38
N VAL A 15 -1.69 -0.55 14.14
CA VAL A 15 -2.79 -1.51 14.12
C VAL A 15 -2.65 -2.46 15.30
N GLU A 16 -3.61 -2.43 16.22
CA GLU A 16 -3.60 -3.32 17.39
C GLU A 16 -4.06 -4.73 17.04
N ASP A 17 -5.08 -4.85 16.19
CA ASP A 17 -5.67 -6.12 15.80
C ASP A 17 -5.97 -6.13 14.29
N ALA A 18 -5.02 -6.65 13.54
CA ALA A 18 -5.11 -6.71 12.08
C ALA A 18 -6.32 -7.53 11.61
N GLU A 19 -6.64 -8.61 12.30
CA GLU A 19 -7.74 -9.49 11.89
C GLU A 19 -9.10 -8.77 11.86
N LYS A 20 -9.30 -7.81 12.76
CA LYS A 20 -10.54 -7.01 12.79
C LYS A 20 -10.67 -6.09 11.59
N LEU A 21 -9.56 -5.66 11.01
CA LEU A 21 -9.54 -4.73 9.90
C LEU A 21 -9.58 -5.42 8.53
N ILE A 22 -9.08 -6.65 8.42
CA ILE A 22 -9.03 -7.37 7.15
C ILE A 22 -10.36 -7.34 6.38
N PRO A 23 -11.52 -7.64 7.00
CA PRO A 23 -12.79 -7.62 6.28
C PRO A 23 -13.22 -6.24 5.76
N LYS A 24 -12.62 -5.17 6.29
CA LYS A 24 -12.93 -3.79 5.92
C LYS A 24 -12.04 -3.26 4.81
N LEU A 25 -11.02 -4.01 4.41
CA LEU A 25 -10.08 -3.63 3.36
C LEU A 25 -10.61 -4.10 2.00
N GLY A 26 -10.16 -3.41 0.96
CA GLY A 26 -10.55 -3.69 -0.41
C GLY A 26 -11.09 -2.44 -1.11
N GLY A 27 -11.35 -2.54 -2.41
CA GLY A 27 -11.79 -1.39 -3.20
C GLY A 27 -10.72 -0.30 -3.20
N ASP A 28 -11.02 0.84 -2.59
CA ASP A 28 -10.18 2.02 -2.56
C ASP A 28 -9.22 2.09 -1.35
N VAL A 29 -9.26 1.11 -0.45
CA VAL A 29 -8.43 1.15 0.77
C VAL A 29 -7.65 -0.16 0.96
N GLN A 30 -6.39 -0.02 1.36
CA GLN A 30 -5.53 -1.13 1.73
C GLN A 30 -4.63 -0.74 2.89
N ILE A 31 -4.25 -1.69 3.72
CA ILE A 31 -3.25 -1.52 4.76
C ILE A 31 -2.14 -2.52 4.50
N VAL A 32 -0.90 -2.03 4.43
CA VAL A 32 0.26 -2.84 4.09
C VAL A 32 1.38 -2.61 5.10
N SER A 33 2.23 -3.60 5.28
CA SER A 33 3.46 -3.46 6.06
C SER A 33 4.63 -3.26 5.11
N ALA A 34 5.47 -2.26 5.39
CA ALA A 34 6.62 -1.93 4.57
C ALA A 34 7.63 -1.15 5.41
N GLU A 35 8.86 -1.10 4.95
CA GLU A 35 9.93 -0.40 5.68
C GLU A 35 9.83 1.12 5.57
N CYS A 36 9.28 1.62 4.46
CA CYS A 36 9.24 3.07 4.21
C CYS A 36 8.08 3.47 3.31
N TRP A 37 7.68 4.74 3.42
CA TRP A 37 6.57 5.28 2.64
C TRP A 37 6.87 5.37 1.14
N GLU A 38 8.14 5.59 0.77
CA GLU A 38 8.53 5.70 -0.65
C GLU A 38 8.26 4.41 -1.42
N ALA A 39 8.55 3.27 -0.79
CA ALA A 39 8.26 1.96 -1.39
C ALA A 39 6.76 1.79 -1.64
N VAL A 40 5.94 2.16 -0.65
CA VAL A 40 4.48 2.07 -0.75
C VAL A 40 3.95 3.01 -1.82
N ALA A 41 4.44 4.25 -1.86
CA ALA A 41 4.04 5.24 -2.86
C ALA A 41 4.35 4.76 -4.28
N PHE A 42 5.55 4.24 -4.50
CA PHE A 42 5.96 3.77 -5.81
C PHE A 42 5.10 2.58 -6.28
N ALA A 43 4.90 1.61 -5.40
CA ALA A 43 4.06 0.45 -5.70
C ALA A 43 2.60 0.86 -5.99
N ALA A 44 2.06 1.81 -5.23
CA ALA A 44 0.71 2.32 -5.43
C ALA A 44 0.56 3.05 -6.77
N LEU A 45 1.56 3.85 -7.15
CA LEU A 45 1.57 4.54 -8.46
C LEU A 45 1.61 3.53 -9.61
N LEU A 46 2.41 2.47 -9.49
CA LEU A 46 2.45 1.40 -10.49
C LEU A 46 1.12 0.67 -10.58
N ALA A 47 0.46 0.43 -9.44
CA ALA A 47 -0.87 -0.19 -9.42
C ALA A 47 -1.89 0.67 -10.19
N LEU A 48 -1.92 1.97 -9.92
CA LEU A 48 -2.80 2.90 -10.65
C LEU A 48 -2.53 2.88 -12.15
N ARG A 49 -1.27 2.95 -12.52
CA ARG A 49 -0.85 2.95 -13.92
C ARG A 49 -1.24 1.66 -14.62
N SER A 50 -1.07 0.52 -13.95
CA SER A 50 -1.44 -0.79 -14.50
C SER A 50 -2.94 -0.86 -14.80
N PHE A 51 -3.77 -0.38 -13.88
CA PHE A 51 -5.22 -0.36 -14.08
C PHE A 51 -5.64 0.57 -15.22
N GLU A 52 -5.02 1.75 -15.33
CA GLU A 52 -5.28 2.70 -16.42
C GLU A 52 -4.93 2.09 -17.79
N ARG A 53 -3.88 1.30 -17.86
CA ARG A 53 -3.39 0.68 -19.10
C ARG A 53 -4.01 -0.69 -19.40
N GLY A 54 -4.77 -1.24 -18.46
CA GLY A 54 -5.32 -2.59 -18.59
C GLY A 54 -4.27 -3.68 -18.50
N THR A 55 -3.12 -3.42 -17.85
CA THR A 55 -2.01 -4.36 -17.69
C THR A 55 -1.90 -4.92 -16.27
N ASN A 56 -2.93 -4.72 -15.44
CA ASN A 56 -2.94 -5.20 -14.07
C ASN A 56 -2.98 -6.75 -14.01
N HIS A 57 -2.29 -7.30 -13.02
CA HIS A 57 -2.24 -8.74 -12.75
C HIS A 57 -3.27 -9.15 -11.69
N ALA A 58 -3.56 -8.26 -10.74
CA ALA A 58 -4.57 -8.49 -9.70
C ALA A 58 -5.91 -7.89 -10.10
N ARG A 59 -6.99 -8.34 -9.45
CA ARG A 59 -8.35 -7.85 -9.72
C ARG A 59 -8.64 -6.49 -9.09
N THR A 60 -7.91 -6.13 -8.03
CA THR A 60 -8.13 -4.91 -7.28
C THR A 60 -6.87 -4.08 -7.20
N LEU A 61 -7.03 -2.77 -6.98
CA LEU A 61 -5.90 -1.87 -6.75
C LEU A 61 -5.08 -2.30 -5.53
N GLY A 62 -5.74 -2.70 -4.45
CA GLY A 62 -5.05 -3.18 -3.26
C GLY A 62 -4.23 -4.44 -3.50
N GLY A 63 -4.76 -5.39 -4.26
CA GLY A 63 -4.04 -6.58 -4.65
C GLY A 63 -2.84 -6.27 -5.55
N GLU A 64 -3.04 -5.37 -6.51
CA GLU A 64 -1.96 -4.93 -7.41
C GLU A 64 -0.85 -4.22 -6.62
N LEU A 65 -1.22 -3.35 -5.67
CA LEU A 65 -0.28 -2.71 -4.76
C LEU A 65 0.59 -3.75 -4.03
N LEU A 66 -0.04 -4.77 -3.48
CA LEU A 66 0.68 -5.81 -2.74
C LEU A 66 1.68 -6.57 -3.60
N ILE A 67 1.29 -7.00 -4.80
CA ILE A 67 2.21 -7.72 -5.68
C ILE A 67 3.36 -6.83 -6.16
N ARG A 68 3.12 -5.55 -6.40
CA ARG A 68 4.17 -4.59 -6.77
C ARG A 68 5.14 -4.35 -5.61
N LEU A 69 4.60 -4.21 -4.41
CA LEU A 69 5.39 -3.96 -3.19
C LEU A 69 6.28 -5.16 -2.85
N ALA A 70 5.74 -6.36 -2.97
CA ALA A 70 6.46 -7.60 -2.67
C ALA A 70 7.37 -8.07 -3.81
N GLY A 71 7.11 -7.64 -5.04
CA GLY A 71 7.88 -8.06 -6.21
C GLY A 71 7.57 -9.50 -6.64
N THR A 72 6.33 -9.92 -6.48
CA THR A 72 5.88 -11.27 -6.87
C THR A 72 4.48 -11.19 -7.47
N LEU A 73 4.15 -12.09 -8.39
CA LEU A 73 2.79 -12.22 -8.95
C LEU A 73 1.88 -13.12 -8.12
N GLN A 74 2.42 -13.80 -7.10
CA GLN A 74 1.64 -14.67 -6.23
C GLN A 74 1.04 -13.85 -5.10
N ILE A 75 -0.27 -13.59 -5.15
CA ILE A 75 -0.95 -12.76 -4.16
C ILE A 75 -0.79 -13.31 -2.73
N LYS A 76 -0.78 -14.61 -2.58
CA LYS A 76 -0.57 -15.26 -1.28
C LYS A 76 0.79 -14.90 -0.68
N ASP A 77 1.84 -14.92 -1.50
CA ASP A 77 3.19 -14.56 -1.07
C ASP A 77 3.29 -13.06 -0.78
N ALA A 78 2.65 -12.25 -1.60
CA ALA A 78 2.62 -10.80 -1.40
C ALA A 78 1.95 -10.43 -0.07
N ILE A 79 0.83 -11.07 0.26
CA ILE A 79 0.15 -10.86 1.56
C ILE A 79 1.05 -11.32 2.71
N ALA A 80 1.72 -12.46 2.58
CA ALA A 80 2.63 -12.96 3.61
C ALA A 80 3.78 -11.99 3.88
N GLN A 81 4.32 -11.36 2.84
CA GLN A 81 5.44 -10.43 2.97
C GLN A 81 5.04 -9.03 3.40
N ASN A 82 4.00 -8.47 2.80
CA ASN A 82 3.64 -7.06 2.93
C ASN A 82 2.19 -6.80 3.30
N GLY A 83 1.40 -7.82 3.59
CA GLY A 83 0.03 -7.65 4.06
C GLY A 83 -0.03 -6.97 5.43
N ILE A 84 -1.22 -6.61 5.85
CA ILE A 84 -1.45 -5.99 7.16
C ILE A 84 -0.90 -6.88 8.28
N LYS A 85 -0.28 -6.25 9.27
CA LYS A 85 0.25 -6.91 10.47
C LYS A 85 -0.17 -6.14 11.72
N ASN A 86 -0.10 -6.77 12.86
CA ASN A 86 -0.21 -6.03 14.12
C ASN A 86 1.03 -5.13 14.25
N GLY A 87 0.84 -3.92 14.72
CA GLY A 87 1.90 -2.94 14.85
C GLY A 87 1.86 -1.87 13.78
N GLU A 88 3.02 -1.41 13.35
CA GLU A 88 3.14 -0.31 12.39
C GLU A 88 2.85 -0.78 10.96
N ASN A 89 1.98 -0.04 10.28
CA ASN A 89 1.58 -0.29 8.91
C ASN A 89 1.45 1.04 8.16
N TYR A 90 1.16 0.94 6.86
CA TYR A 90 0.76 2.08 6.04
C TYR A 90 -0.66 1.89 5.54
N LEU A 91 -1.50 2.90 5.80
CA LEU A 91 -2.83 2.99 5.22
C LEU A 91 -2.70 3.65 3.85
N VAL A 92 -3.18 2.98 2.82
CA VAL A 92 -3.15 3.47 1.44
C VAL A 92 -4.59 3.67 0.98
N VAL A 93 -4.91 4.90 0.60
CA VAL A 93 -6.25 5.25 0.14
C VAL A 93 -6.16 5.74 -1.30
N PHE A 94 -6.79 5.01 -2.22
CA PHE A 94 -6.93 5.39 -3.61
C PHE A 94 -8.16 6.29 -3.74
N GLY A 95 -8.05 7.48 -3.19
CA GLY A 95 -9.15 8.43 -3.10
C GLY A 95 -8.68 9.78 -2.59
N THR A 96 -9.65 10.63 -2.24
CA THR A 96 -9.40 11.98 -1.76
C THR A 96 -8.86 11.99 -0.32
N ARG A 97 -8.32 13.14 0.08
CA ARG A 97 -7.87 13.35 1.46
C ARG A 97 -9.02 13.17 2.45
N GLU A 98 -10.21 13.68 2.11
CA GLU A 98 -11.41 13.55 2.94
C GLU A 98 -11.77 12.09 3.17
N ARG A 99 -11.68 11.27 2.13
CA ARG A 99 -11.93 9.84 2.26
C ARG A 99 -10.92 9.18 3.17
N ALA A 100 -9.65 9.55 3.06
CA ALA A 100 -8.59 9.03 3.93
C ALA A 100 -8.85 9.39 5.40
N LEU A 101 -9.27 10.63 5.67
CA LEU A 101 -9.60 11.07 7.03
C LEU A 101 -10.81 10.32 7.59
N GLU A 102 -11.83 10.08 6.77
CA GLU A 102 -12.99 9.28 7.16
C GLU A 102 -12.58 7.86 7.55
N LEU A 103 -11.72 7.23 6.76
CA LEU A 103 -11.25 5.87 7.03
C LEU A 103 -10.42 5.76 8.31
N LEU A 104 -9.59 6.76 8.59
CA LEU A 104 -8.87 6.82 9.87
C LEU A 104 -9.83 6.84 11.05
N ARG A 105 -10.88 7.63 10.98
CA ARG A 105 -11.91 7.70 12.04
C ARG A 105 -12.71 6.39 12.12
N GLU A 106 -13.15 5.89 10.97
CA GLU A 106 -13.95 4.66 10.91
C GLU A 106 -13.20 3.45 11.47
N PHE A 107 -11.92 3.34 11.17
CA PHE A 107 -11.08 2.24 11.64
C PHE A 107 -10.49 2.50 13.04
N GLY A 108 -10.69 3.69 13.58
CA GLY A 108 -10.14 4.07 14.89
C GLY A 108 -8.63 4.10 14.91
N LEU A 109 -7.99 4.50 13.81
CA LEU A 109 -6.54 4.52 13.68
C LEU A 109 -5.97 5.91 13.91
N ASN A 110 -4.84 5.96 14.62
CA ASN A 110 -4.06 7.17 14.82
C ASN A 110 -2.90 7.19 13.84
N GLU A 111 -2.62 8.36 13.29
CA GLU A 111 -1.48 8.54 12.41
C GLU A 111 -0.17 8.55 13.19
N LEU A 112 0.85 7.96 12.59
CA LEU A 112 2.23 8.01 13.06
C LEU A 112 3.06 8.80 12.04
N PRO A 113 4.21 9.36 12.46
CA PRO A 113 5.13 9.97 11.50
C PRO A 113 5.59 8.96 10.45
N LEU A 114 5.63 9.40 9.20
CA LEU A 114 6.10 8.56 8.10
C LEU A 114 7.57 8.19 8.28
N THR A 115 7.90 6.95 7.96
CA THR A 115 9.30 6.49 7.95
C THR A 115 9.81 6.50 6.51
N GLY A 116 10.89 7.25 6.27
CA GLY A 116 11.55 7.29 4.98
C GLY A 116 12.59 6.19 4.83
N CYS A 117 12.88 5.81 3.60
CA CYS A 117 13.99 4.91 3.26
C CYS A 117 15.26 5.69 2.97
N ASP A 118 16.41 5.04 3.15
CA ASP A 118 17.66 5.52 2.56
C ASP A 118 17.68 5.22 1.04
N GLU A 119 18.63 5.78 0.31
CA GLU A 119 18.73 5.63 -1.14
C GLU A 119 18.86 4.18 -1.59
N GLU A 120 19.62 3.38 -0.86
CA GLU A 120 19.83 1.97 -1.20
C GLU A 120 18.55 1.16 -1.08
N LYS A 121 17.77 1.38 -0.03
CA LYS A 121 16.47 0.72 0.15
C LYS A 121 15.47 1.14 -0.92
N VAL A 122 15.41 2.42 -1.25
CA VAL A 122 14.55 2.93 -2.32
C VAL A 122 14.87 2.20 -3.63
N LYS A 123 16.15 2.09 -3.97
CA LYS A 123 16.60 1.38 -5.17
C LYS A 123 16.14 -0.08 -5.17
N THR A 124 16.28 -0.77 -4.04
CA THR A 124 15.86 -2.17 -3.89
C THR A 124 14.36 -2.32 -4.15
N PHE A 125 13.54 -1.43 -3.62
CA PHE A 125 12.10 -1.47 -3.85
C PHE A 125 11.73 -1.18 -5.29
N PHE A 126 12.41 -0.25 -5.94
CA PHE A 126 12.21 0.04 -7.36
C PHE A 126 12.50 -1.20 -8.20
N GLU A 127 13.55 -1.93 -7.90
CA GLU A 127 13.90 -3.18 -8.60
C GLU A 127 12.83 -4.26 -8.41
N LYS A 128 12.30 -4.44 -7.19
CA LYS A 128 11.22 -5.37 -6.90
C LYS A 128 9.95 -5.03 -7.69
N ALA A 129 9.57 -3.77 -7.67
CA ALA A 129 8.38 -3.30 -8.36
C ALA A 129 8.52 -3.44 -9.87
N ALA A 130 9.69 -3.17 -10.41
CA ALA A 130 9.99 -3.34 -11.84
C ALA A 130 9.99 -4.83 -12.24
N LEU A 131 10.45 -5.71 -11.35
CA LEU A 131 10.40 -7.15 -11.61
C LEU A 131 8.96 -7.63 -11.78
N ALA A 132 8.06 -7.21 -10.91
CA ALA A 132 6.64 -7.56 -11.04
C ALA A 132 6.02 -7.02 -12.35
N GLU A 133 6.54 -5.89 -12.86
CA GLU A 133 6.08 -5.29 -14.12
C GLU A 133 6.36 -6.20 -15.33
N VAL A 134 7.49 -6.90 -15.33
CA VAL A 134 7.93 -7.72 -16.48
C VAL A 134 7.60 -9.20 -16.35
N LEU A 135 7.13 -9.62 -15.20
CA LEU A 135 6.64 -10.98 -15.00
C LEU A 135 5.25 -11.16 -15.60
#